data_11820cbae2c3e2cff3f9953e5b00c756
#
_entry.id   11820cbae2c3e2cff3f9953e5b00c756
#
_cell.length_a   1.000
_cell.length_b   1.000
_cell.length_c   1.000
_cell.angle_alpha   90.00
_cell.angle_beta   90.00
_cell.angle_gamma   90.00
#
_symmetry.space_group_name_H-M   'P 1'
#
loop_
_entity.id
_entity.type
_entity.pdbx_description
1 polymer ?
#
loop_
_entity_poly.entity_id
_entity_poly.type
_entity_poly.pdbx_seq_one_letter_code
_entity_poly.pdbx_strand_id
1 'polypeptide(L)'
;MSWRSCWAETVDGPEPAVRLRAGDMVIFPAGDANIIASAPGMRGAPDAAQYYRPVDRLLPFALTAGRDAAADRCRFVCGFLGCDTQPFNPLLEALPRIVRAPVSEASWQWVARLLDAAVDTAGQGSAGQEAMLTKLAELMFVEALRGHLERLPPDAHNWVAGLRDP
;
A
#
# COMPACT_ATOMS: atom_id res chain seq x y z
N MET A 1 11.05 12.76 -17.92
CA MET A 1 11.53 11.86 -16.85
C MET A 1 10.77 10.55 -16.97
N SER A 2 11.48 9.47 -17.27
CA SER A 2 10.85 8.14 -17.37
C SER A 2 10.67 7.60 -15.96
N TRP A 3 9.45 7.58 -15.45
CA TRP A 3 9.11 6.93 -14.20
C TRP A 3 9.28 5.42 -14.41
N ARG A 4 10.29 4.84 -13.77
CA ARG A 4 10.45 3.40 -13.82
C ARG A 4 9.35 2.77 -13.00
N SER A 5 8.78 1.69 -13.52
CA SER A 5 7.82 0.86 -12.82
C SER A 5 8.54 -0.04 -11.83
N CYS A 6 7.88 -0.37 -10.73
CA CYS A 6 8.30 -1.44 -9.84
C CYS A 6 7.30 -2.58 -9.89
N TRP A 7 7.63 -3.67 -9.22
CA TRP A 7 6.83 -4.87 -9.16
C TRP A 7 6.57 -5.24 -7.71
N ALA A 8 5.34 -5.63 -7.43
CA ALA A 8 4.92 -6.15 -6.14
C ALA A 8 4.55 -7.61 -6.27
N GLU A 9 4.96 -8.43 -5.34
CA GLU A 9 4.66 -9.86 -5.30
C GLU A 9 4.62 -10.38 -3.87
N THR A 10 3.87 -11.44 -3.63
CA THR A 10 3.95 -12.21 -2.38
C THR A 10 5.13 -13.19 -2.45
N VAL A 11 5.76 -13.46 -1.30
CA VAL A 11 6.97 -14.31 -1.27
C VAL A 11 6.65 -15.72 -1.73
N ASP A 12 5.58 -16.30 -1.23
CA ASP A 12 5.18 -17.69 -1.47
C ASP A 12 3.76 -17.80 -2.04
N GLY A 13 3.24 -16.71 -2.62
CA GLY A 13 1.90 -16.70 -3.19
C GLY A 13 1.84 -17.25 -4.61
N PRO A 14 0.69 -17.81 -5.02
CA PRO A 14 0.49 -18.33 -6.36
C PRO A 14 0.27 -17.24 -7.40
N GLU A 15 0.04 -16.01 -6.98
CA GLU A 15 -0.30 -14.90 -7.86
C GLU A 15 0.94 -14.33 -8.54
N PRO A 16 0.84 -13.96 -9.82
CA PRO A 16 1.97 -13.36 -10.53
C PRO A 16 2.31 -11.98 -9.96
N ALA A 17 3.56 -11.59 -10.12
CA ALA A 17 4.02 -10.26 -9.77
C ALA A 17 3.21 -9.17 -10.50
N VAL A 18 2.81 -8.14 -9.77
CA VAL A 18 1.99 -7.04 -10.27
C VAL A 18 2.87 -5.82 -10.54
N ARG A 19 2.79 -5.29 -11.75
CA ARG A 19 3.50 -4.07 -12.10
C ARG A 19 2.82 -2.84 -11.53
N LEU A 20 3.58 -2.03 -10.81
CA LEU A 20 3.12 -0.77 -10.23
C LEU A 20 3.69 0.42 -10.99
N ARG A 21 2.88 1.46 -11.10
CA ARG A 21 3.25 2.77 -11.65
C ARG A 21 3.09 3.84 -10.57
N ALA A 22 3.66 4.99 -10.80
CA ALA A 22 3.41 6.13 -9.90
C ALA A 22 1.89 6.40 -9.81
N GLY A 23 1.38 6.53 -8.60
CA GLY A 23 -0.04 6.69 -8.32
C GLY A 23 -0.80 5.38 -8.09
N ASP A 24 -0.20 4.22 -8.30
CA ASP A 24 -0.84 2.97 -7.94
C ASP A 24 -0.77 2.73 -6.41
N MET A 25 -1.84 2.22 -5.85
CA MET A 25 -1.85 1.61 -4.53
C MET A 25 -1.82 0.09 -4.65
N VAL A 26 -1.13 -0.56 -3.73
CA VAL A 26 -1.13 -2.00 -3.56
C VAL A 26 -1.42 -2.35 -2.12
N ILE A 27 -2.28 -3.35 -1.92
CA ILE A 27 -2.63 -3.87 -0.61
C ILE A 27 -2.37 -5.37 -0.60
N PHE A 28 -1.91 -5.88 0.53
CA PHE A 28 -1.77 -7.30 0.85
C PHE A 28 -2.75 -7.62 1.98
N PRO A 29 -4.03 -7.92 1.66
CA PRO A 29 -5.10 -8.00 2.67
C PRO A 29 -4.89 -9.08 3.72
N ALA A 30 -4.23 -10.17 3.34
CA ALA A 30 -3.91 -11.28 4.24
C ALA A 30 -2.65 -11.04 5.10
N GLY A 31 -1.97 -9.91 4.91
CA GLY A 31 -0.71 -9.61 5.62
C GLY A 31 0.46 -10.50 5.16
N ASP A 32 0.40 -11.01 3.94
CA ASP A 32 1.45 -11.87 3.39
C ASP A 32 2.80 -11.19 3.36
N ALA A 33 3.85 -11.97 3.56
CA ALA A 33 5.20 -11.55 3.26
C ALA A 33 5.29 -11.13 1.79
N ASN A 34 5.73 -9.91 1.55
CA ASN A 34 5.72 -9.32 0.22
C ASN A 34 7.04 -8.66 -0.15
N ILE A 35 7.25 -8.48 -1.44
CA ILE A 35 8.45 -7.87 -2.00
C ILE A 35 8.02 -6.78 -2.98
N ILE A 36 8.68 -5.64 -2.89
CA ILE A 36 8.60 -4.60 -3.91
C ILE A 36 10.01 -4.46 -4.50
N ALA A 37 10.12 -4.69 -5.81
CA ALA A 37 11.40 -4.76 -6.50
C ALA A 37 11.36 -4.10 -7.88
N SER A 38 12.52 -3.86 -8.49
CA SER A 38 12.64 -3.30 -9.84
C SER A 38 12.31 -4.30 -10.95
N ALA A 39 12.32 -5.60 -10.64
CA ALA A 39 11.94 -6.68 -11.56
C ALA A 39 11.28 -7.83 -10.81
N PRO A 40 10.38 -8.60 -11.47
CA PRO A 40 9.78 -9.78 -10.87
C PRO A 40 10.83 -10.81 -10.46
N GLY A 41 10.54 -11.54 -9.37
CA GLY A 41 11.40 -12.61 -8.90
C GLY A 41 12.69 -12.18 -8.23
N MET A 42 12.96 -10.88 -8.13
CA MET A 42 14.11 -10.40 -7.37
C MET A 42 13.92 -10.72 -5.88
N ARG A 43 14.98 -11.23 -5.28
CA ARG A 43 15.03 -11.52 -3.84
C ARG A 43 16.19 -10.78 -3.22
N GLY A 44 15.96 -10.16 -2.09
CA GLY A 44 16.97 -9.53 -1.26
C GLY A 44 16.97 -10.17 0.12
N ALA A 45 18.07 -10.05 0.86
CA ALA A 45 18.05 -10.34 2.28
C ALA A 45 17.33 -9.20 2.99
N PRO A 46 16.18 -9.43 3.65
CA PRO A 46 15.52 -8.38 4.42
C PRO A 46 16.42 -7.97 5.57
N ASP A 47 16.71 -6.69 5.65
CA ASP A 47 17.34 -6.12 6.85
C ASP A 47 16.22 -5.71 7.81
N ALA A 48 15.85 -6.64 8.69
CA ALA A 48 14.78 -6.42 9.66
C ALA A 48 15.01 -5.16 10.52
N ALA A 49 16.28 -4.81 10.78
CA ALA A 49 16.61 -3.62 11.57
C ALA A 49 16.15 -2.32 10.91
N GLN A 50 16.02 -2.28 9.59
CA GLN A 50 15.53 -1.11 8.86
C GLN A 50 14.01 -0.92 8.98
N TYR A 51 13.26 -1.99 9.26
CA TYR A 51 11.80 -1.95 9.34
C TYR A 51 11.27 -1.78 10.77
N TYR A 52 12.13 -1.92 11.78
CA TYR A 52 11.72 -1.63 13.13
C TYR A 52 11.72 -0.12 13.36
N ARG A 53 10.55 0.38 13.77
CA ARG A 53 10.42 1.76 14.22
C ARG A 53 11.37 1.97 15.41
N PRO A 54 12.33 2.88 15.31
CA PRO A 54 13.09 3.30 16.47
C PRO A 54 12.17 3.84 17.56
N VAL A 55 12.46 3.51 18.81
CA VAL A 55 11.60 3.87 19.97
C VAL A 55 11.40 5.37 20.10
N ASP A 56 12.37 6.15 19.63
CA ASP A 56 12.44 7.60 19.67
C ASP A 56 11.84 8.30 18.41
N ARG A 57 11.39 7.53 17.42
CA ARG A 57 10.82 8.11 16.18
C ARG A 57 9.31 8.01 16.15
N LEU A 58 8.68 9.13 15.85
CA LEU A 58 7.25 9.23 15.58
C LEU A 58 6.94 8.81 14.13
N LEU A 59 5.74 8.34 13.87
CA LEU A 59 5.25 8.11 12.52
C LEU A 59 4.85 9.43 11.85
N PRO A 60 5.01 9.57 10.53
CA PRO A 60 5.75 8.67 9.66
C PRO A 60 7.26 8.86 9.77
N PHE A 61 8.04 7.84 9.43
CA PHE A 61 9.47 7.98 9.31
C PHE A 61 9.95 7.50 7.93
N ALA A 62 11.02 8.12 7.44
CA ALA A 62 11.59 7.77 6.15
C ALA A 62 12.63 6.66 6.28
N LEU A 63 12.52 5.66 5.41
CA LEU A 63 13.54 4.63 5.22
C LEU A 63 14.16 4.81 3.83
N THR A 64 15.46 4.66 3.74
CA THR A 64 16.17 4.62 2.46
C THR A 64 16.83 3.26 2.30
N ALA A 65 16.31 2.47 1.37
CA ALA A 65 16.90 1.19 1.03
C ALA A 65 17.70 1.29 -0.28
N GLY A 66 18.84 0.59 -0.34
CA GLY A 66 19.72 0.57 -1.51
C GLY A 66 21.01 1.36 -1.33
N ARG A 67 22.08 0.83 -1.91
CA ARG A 67 23.45 1.34 -1.74
C ARG A 67 23.89 2.30 -2.85
N ASP A 68 23.19 2.35 -3.96
CA ASP A 68 23.64 3.06 -5.14
C ASP A 68 22.89 4.41 -5.27
N ALA A 69 23.64 5.50 -5.08
CA ALA A 69 23.09 6.85 -5.18
C ALA A 69 22.74 7.26 -6.63
N ALA A 70 23.26 6.54 -7.62
CA ALA A 70 23.04 6.77 -9.05
C ALA A 70 21.87 5.95 -9.61
N ALA A 71 21.35 4.98 -8.85
CA ALA A 71 20.22 4.17 -9.27
C ALA A 71 18.92 4.98 -9.29
N ASP A 72 18.03 4.62 -10.20
CA ASP A 72 16.68 5.18 -10.20
C ASP A 72 15.98 4.84 -8.88
N ARG A 73 15.40 5.86 -8.28
CA ARG A 73 14.74 5.75 -6.98
C ARG A 73 13.23 5.70 -7.16
N CYS A 74 12.60 4.82 -6.38
CA CYS A 74 11.16 4.83 -6.14
C CYS A 74 10.89 5.34 -4.72
N ARG A 75 9.82 6.12 -4.56
CA ARG A 75 9.32 6.54 -3.25
C ARG A 75 8.01 5.82 -2.98
N PHE A 76 7.90 5.23 -1.82
CA PHE A 76 6.70 4.57 -1.35
C PHE A 76 6.27 5.18 -0.02
N VAL A 77 4.97 5.19 0.21
CA VAL A 77 4.41 5.38 1.54
C VAL A 77 3.78 4.05 1.92
N CYS A 78 4.22 3.48 3.02
CA CYS A 78 3.71 2.22 3.54
C CYS A 78 2.93 2.47 4.82
N GLY A 79 1.80 1.81 4.96
CA GLY A 79 0.98 1.80 6.17
C GLY A 79 0.56 0.38 6.52
N PHE A 80 0.33 0.14 7.79
CA PHE A 80 -0.22 -1.10 8.29
C PHE A 80 -1.58 -0.80 8.93
N LEU A 81 -2.59 -1.56 8.51
CA LEU A 81 -3.92 -1.51 9.10
C LEU A 81 -4.14 -2.79 9.88
N GLY A 82 -4.34 -2.65 11.19
CA GLY A 82 -4.81 -3.74 12.02
C GLY A 82 -6.30 -3.96 11.78
N CYS A 83 -6.67 -5.15 11.37
CA CYS A 83 -8.06 -5.57 11.25
C CYS A 83 -8.34 -6.70 12.23
N ASP A 84 -9.52 -6.68 12.83
CA ASP A 84 -9.98 -7.80 13.62
C ASP A 84 -10.37 -8.96 12.69
N THR A 85 -9.67 -10.08 12.83
CA THR A 85 -9.93 -11.29 12.05
C THR A 85 -10.71 -12.34 12.80
N GLN A 86 -11.06 -12.08 14.05
CA GLN A 86 -11.85 -12.97 14.90
C GLN A 86 -13.25 -12.40 15.09
N PRO A 87 -14.32 -13.20 14.88
CA PRO A 87 -14.30 -14.61 14.49
C PRO A 87 -13.99 -14.86 13.00
N PHE A 88 -14.21 -13.89 12.12
CA PHE A 88 -14.04 -14.05 10.67
C PHE A 88 -14.31 -12.70 9.99
N ASN A 89 -13.43 -12.31 9.08
CA ASN A 89 -13.63 -11.09 8.30
C ASN A 89 -13.91 -11.44 6.83
N PRO A 90 -15.18 -11.50 6.43
CA PRO A 90 -15.57 -11.94 5.10
C PRO A 90 -15.04 -11.03 3.99
N LEU A 91 -14.81 -9.76 4.29
CA LEU A 91 -14.26 -8.82 3.30
C LEU A 91 -12.82 -9.19 2.95
N LEU A 92 -11.99 -9.42 3.95
CA LEU A 92 -10.58 -9.76 3.71
C LEU A 92 -10.43 -11.11 3.03
N GLU A 93 -11.25 -12.09 3.39
CA GLU A 93 -11.26 -13.43 2.79
C GLU A 93 -11.69 -13.44 1.32
N ALA A 94 -12.52 -12.48 0.93
CA ALA A 94 -13.00 -12.38 -0.45
C ALA A 94 -12.05 -11.59 -1.37
N LEU A 95 -11.03 -10.94 -0.81
CA LEU A 95 -10.05 -10.20 -1.60
C LEU A 95 -8.93 -11.12 -2.09
N PRO A 96 -8.36 -10.86 -3.28
CA PRO A 96 -7.15 -11.54 -3.73
C PRO A 96 -5.97 -11.18 -2.81
N ARG A 97 -4.93 -12.01 -2.81
CA ARG A 97 -3.75 -11.82 -1.97
C ARG A 97 -3.00 -10.52 -2.30
N ILE A 98 -3.13 -10.04 -3.53
CA ILE A 98 -2.61 -8.75 -3.98
C ILE A 98 -3.75 -7.96 -4.61
N VAL A 99 -4.13 -6.86 -3.98
CA VAL A 99 -5.07 -5.90 -4.54
C VAL A 99 -4.30 -4.72 -5.10
N ARG A 100 -4.29 -4.57 -6.42
CA ARG A 100 -3.79 -3.36 -7.06
C ARG A 100 -4.95 -2.43 -7.40
N ALA A 101 -4.89 -1.23 -6.92
CA ALA A 101 -5.83 -0.17 -7.26
C ALA A 101 -5.06 1.01 -7.88
N PRO A 102 -5.09 1.17 -9.21
CA PRO A 102 -4.67 2.43 -9.79
C PRO A 102 -5.67 3.49 -9.34
N VAL A 103 -5.16 4.50 -8.70
CA VAL A 103 -5.97 5.61 -8.22
C VAL A 103 -6.32 6.49 -9.42
N SER A 104 -7.59 6.91 -9.50
CA SER A 104 -7.99 7.87 -10.54
C SER A 104 -7.17 9.16 -10.40
N GLU A 105 -6.92 9.84 -11.50
CA GLU A 105 -6.10 11.06 -11.46
C GLU A 105 -6.68 12.10 -10.50
N ALA A 106 -8.00 12.21 -10.43
CA ALA A 106 -8.67 13.12 -9.51
C ALA A 106 -8.51 12.69 -8.03
N SER A 107 -8.71 11.42 -7.73
CA SER A 107 -8.52 10.90 -6.36
C SER A 107 -7.05 10.93 -5.95
N TRP A 108 -6.13 10.65 -6.88
CA TRP A 108 -4.70 10.68 -6.59
C TRP A 108 -4.22 12.06 -6.18
N GLN A 109 -4.72 13.13 -6.80
CA GLN A 109 -4.25 14.48 -6.49
C GLN A 109 -4.46 14.86 -5.02
N TRP A 110 -5.60 14.53 -4.43
CA TRP A 110 -5.85 14.85 -3.04
C TRP A 110 -5.14 13.89 -2.08
N VAL A 111 -5.07 12.59 -2.40
CA VAL A 111 -4.31 11.60 -1.62
C VAL A 111 -2.83 11.98 -1.58
N ALA A 112 -2.24 12.33 -2.71
CA ALA A 112 -0.84 12.73 -2.79
C ALA A 112 -0.55 13.97 -1.92
N ARG A 113 -1.43 14.98 -1.95
CA ARG A 113 -1.29 16.18 -1.11
C ARG A 113 -1.34 15.86 0.38
N LEU A 114 -2.25 14.96 0.79
CA LEU A 114 -2.34 14.54 2.18
C LEU A 114 -1.11 13.73 2.61
N LEU A 115 -0.61 12.85 1.74
CA LEU A 115 0.62 12.10 1.99
C LEU A 115 1.83 13.00 2.10
N ASP A 116 1.99 13.96 1.19
CA ASP A 116 3.08 14.93 1.23
C ASP A 116 3.02 15.75 2.51
N ALA A 117 1.84 16.28 2.87
CA ALA A 117 1.65 17.02 4.12
C ALA A 117 1.97 16.16 5.36
N ALA A 118 1.56 14.89 5.36
CA ALA A 118 1.85 13.97 6.46
C ALA A 118 3.34 13.68 6.60
N VAL A 119 4.06 13.55 5.47
CA VAL A 119 5.51 13.31 5.46
C VAL A 119 6.28 14.57 5.84
N ASP A 120 5.86 15.75 5.37
CA ASP A 120 6.52 17.02 5.65
C ASP A 120 6.39 17.43 7.13
N THR A 121 5.30 17.03 7.77
CA THR A 121 5.10 17.23 9.22
C THR A 121 5.75 16.12 10.06
N ALA A 122 6.35 15.12 9.43
CA ALA A 122 7.02 14.03 10.11
C ALA A 122 8.15 14.56 11.00
N GLY A 123 8.15 14.15 12.25
CA GLY A 123 9.18 14.54 13.23
C GLY A 123 8.93 15.87 13.94
N GLN A 124 7.89 16.61 13.59
CA GLN A 124 7.54 17.85 14.31
C GLN A 124 6.74 17.58 15.60
N GLY A 125 6.28 16.33 15.81
CA GLY A 125 5.57 15.95 17.03
C GLY A 125 4.29 16.74 17.28
N SER A 126 3.60 17.14 16.21
CA SER A 126 2.37 17.93 16.33
C SER A 126 1.24 17.12 16.96
N ALA A 127 0.46 17.78 17.83
CA ALA A 127 -0.72 17.16 18.43
C ALA A 127 -1.69 16.66 17.34
N GLY A 128 -2.17 15.43 17.48
CA GLY A 128 -3.12 14.85 16.53
C GLY A 128 -2.53 14.25 15.25
N GLN A 129 -1.21 14.33 15.05
CA GLN A 129 -0.55 13.77 13.85
C GLN A 129 -0.81 12.27 13.68
N GLU A 130 -0.72 11.50 14.75
CA GLU A 130 -0.98 10.05 14.69
C GLU A 130 -2.44 9.74 14.33
N ALA A 131 -3.38 10.49 14.88
CA ALA A 131 -4.80 10.36 14.52
C ALA A 131 -5.05 10.71 13.04
N MET A 132 -4.38 11.74 12.53
CA MET A 132 -4.47 12.11 11.11
C MET A 132 -3.92 11.00 10.21
N LEU A 133 -2.77 10.43 10.54
CA LEU A 133 -2.17 9.32 9.79
C LEU A 133 -3.05 8.08 9.79
N THR A 134 -3.67 7.76 10.93
CA THR A 134 -4.63 6.65 11.04
C THR A 134 -5.80 6.86 10.09
N LYS A 135 -6.40 8.05 10.09
CA LYS A 135 -7.52 8.38 9.20
C LYS A 135 -7.11 8.37 7.72
N LEU A 136 -5.91 8.84 7.42
CA LEU A 136 -5.37 8.78 6.06
C LEU A 136 -5.19 7.34 5.59
N ALA A 137 -4.65 6.46 6.43
CA ALA A 137 -4.49 5.04 6.11
C ALA A 137 -5.84 4.35 5.86
N GLU A 138 -6.85 4.63 6.69
CA GLU A 138 -8.22 4.13 6.50
C GLU A 138 -8.80 4.60 5.16
N LEU A 139 -8.67 5.89 4.84
CA LEU A 139 -9.15 6.45 3.57
C LEU A 139 -8.45 5.84 2.37
N MET A 140 -7.14 5.61 2.45
CA MET A 140 -6.38 4.94 1.39
C MET A 140 -6.86 3.51 1.18
N PHE A 141 -7.16 2.78 2.26
CA PHE A 141 -7.72 1.44 2.16
C PHE A 141 -9.08 1.44 1.47
N VAL A 142 -9.99 2.33 1.88
CA VAL A 142 -11.31 2.47 1.26
C VAL A 142 -11.20 2.82 -0.22
N GLU A 143 -10.30 3.75 -0.59
CA GLU A 143 -10.11 4.15 -1.99
C GLU A 143 -9.54 2.99 -2.84
N ALA A 144 -8.60 2.24 -2.29
CA ALA A 144 -8.05 1.07 -2.97
C ALA A 144 -9.12 -0.02 -3.16
N LEU A 145 -9.95 -0.25 -2.15
CA LEU A 145 -11.06 -1.19 -2.23
C LEU A 145 -12.09 -0.75 -3.27
N ARG A 146 -12.49 0.53 -3.26
CA ARG A 146 -13.39 1.11 -4.25
C ARG A 146 -12.86 0.92 -5.67
N GLY A 147 -11.59 1.26 -5.90
CA GLY A 147 -10.94 1.07 -7.19
C GLY A 147 -10.81 -0.41 -7.60
N HIS A 148 -10.73 -1.34 -6.65
CA HIS A 148 -10.79 -2.78 -6.93
C HIS A 148 -12.21 -3.20 -7.37
N LEU A 149 -13.23 -2.79 -6.62
CA LEU A 149 -14.62 -3.09 -6.90
C LEU A 149 -15.06 -2.59 -8.29
N GLU A 150 -14.67 -1.39 -8.66
CA GLU A 150 -14.97 -0.80 -9.97
C GLU A 150 -14.41 -1.60 -11.15
N ARG A 151 -13.36 -2.41 -10.90
CA ARG A 151 -12.71 -3.24 -11.93
C ARG A 151 -13.14 -4.69 -11.94
N LEU A 152 -13.93 -5.11 -10.97
CA LEU A 152 -14.47 -6.45 -11.00
C LEU A 152 -15.28 -6.64 -12.27
N PRO A 153 -15.13 -7.78 -12.95
CA PRO A 153 -15.97 -8.11 -14.09
C PRO A 153 -17.47 -8.00 -13.77
N PRO A 154 -18.32 -7.62 -14.72
CA PRO A 154 -19.76 -7.52 -14.48
C PRO A 154 -20.40 -8.84 -14.03
N ASP A 155 -19.79 -9.95 -14.42
CA ASP A 155 -20.21 -11.32 -14.12
C ASP A 155 -19.52 -11.90 -12.87
N ALA A 156 -18.81 -11.09 -12.09
CA ALA A 156 -18.24 -11.54 -10.84
C ALA A 156 -19.34 -11.90 -9.84
N HIS A 157 -19.47 -13.19 -9.55
CA HIS A 157 -20.49 -13.74 -8.65
C HIS A 157 -19.95 -13.97 -7.23
N ASN A 158 -19.45 -12.91 -6.60
CA ASN A 158 -19.11 -12.98 -5.19
C ASN A 158 -19.86 -11.86 -4.44
N TRP A 159 -20.02 -12.03 -3.14
CA TRP A 159 -20.76 -11.06 -2.32
C TRP A 159 -20.13 -9.66 -2.35
N VAL A 160 -18.80 -9.58 -2.58
CA VAL A 160 -18.08 -8.32 -2.71
C VAL A 160 -18.53 -7.54 -3.96
N ALA A 161 -18.92 -8.24 -5.02
CA ALA A 161 -19.50 -7.60 -6.20
C ALA A 161 -20.87 -6.95 -5.90
N GLY A 162 -21.61 -7.49 -4.92
CA GLY A 162 -22.87 -6.92 -4.44
C GLY A 162 -22.70 -5.54 -3.75
N LEU A 163 -21.50 -5.20 -3.30
CA LEU A 163 -21.23 -3.88 -2.74
C LEU A 163 -21.21 -2.75 -3.80
N ARG A 164 -21.32 -3.10 -5.09
CA ARG A 164 -21.44 -2.11 -6.17
C ARG A 164 -22.87 -1.62 -6.40
N ASP A 165 -23.86 -2.38 -5.92
CA ASP A 165 -25.25 -1.96 -6.01
C ASP A 165 -25.52 -0.88 -4.95
N PRO A 166 -26.08 0.27 -5.34
CA PRO A 166 -26.37 1.38 -4.45
C PRO A 166 -27.48 1.06 -3.44
#